data_74e927cb760ec27eff21b50198c2b4a0
#
_entry.id   74e927cb760ec27eff21b50198c2b4a0
#
_cell.length_a   1.000
_cell.length_b   1.000
_cell.length_c   1.000
_cell.angle_alpha   90.00
_cell.angle_beta   90.00
_cell.angle_gamma   90.00
#
_symmetry.space_group_name_H-M   'P 1'
#
loop_
_entity.id
_entity.type
_entity.pdbx_description
1 polymer ?
#
loop_
_entity_poly.entity_id
_entity_poly.type
_entity_poly.pdbx_seq_one_letter_code
_entity_poly.pdbx_strand_id
1 'polypeptide(L)'
;MIKTIKKSNGTVVSFDPERLNKWASWADKRGIIWSEVTMEAMKRVYEGCTTKEMHQAMIDVCVDKQTQEYSDMAGRLLLGIIYKEAFGGFTKVPTLVTFVKNMERAGLWEKMDYSQEELEYLQGYIVHSKDISYGYAVLKQFRDKYGIRDIKTGRLFESPQFMFMGMAMKAFEKQPKHR
;
A
#
# COMPACT_ATOMS: atom_id res chain seq x y z
N MET A 1 18.01 16.24 -16.63
CA MET A 1 16.52 16.28 -16.47
C MET A 1 15.98 14.96 -16.98
N ILE A 2 15.14 14.25 -16.18
CA ILE A 2 14.58 12.94 -16.54
C ILE A 2 13.61 13.12 -17.69
N LYS A 3 13.77 12.36 -18.76
CA LYS A 3 12.90 12.39 -19.95
C LYS A 3 12.01 11.14 -20.03
N THR A 4 12.51 10.01 -19.52
CA THR A 4 11.81 8.72 -19.58
C THR A 4 11.80 8.00 -18.24
N ILE A 5 10.79 7.16 -18.05
CA ILE A 5 10.62 6.33 -16.86
C ILE A 5 10.14 4.93 -17.26
N LYS A 6 10.63 3.90 -16.57
CA LYS A 6 10.23 2.51 -16.79
C LYS A 6 9.09 2.11 -15.86
N LYS A 7 7.99 1.63 -16.42
CA LYS A 7 6.86 1.08 -15.66
C LYS A 7 7.18 -0.32 -15.10
N SER A 8 6.37 -0.77 -14.13
CA SER A 8 6.50 -2.11 -13.53
C SER A 8 6.37 -3.28 -14.54
N ASN A 9 5.68 -3.05 -15.65
CA ASN A 9 5.57 -4.04 -16.75
C ASN A 9 6.75 -3.99 -17.76
N GLY A 10 7.78 -3.20 -17.46
CA GLY A 10 8.96 -3.05 -18.32
C GLY A 10 8.83 -1.99 -19.43
N THR A 11 7.64 -1.44 -19.67
CA THR A 11 7.44 -0.42 -20.72
C THR A 11 8.12 0.89 -20.33
N VAL A 12 8.90 1.45 -21.26
CA VAL A 12 9.48 2.79 -21.14
C VAL A 12 8.50 3.81 -21.69
N VAL A 13 8.24 4.87 -20.93
CA VAL A 13 7.32 5.95 -21.30
C VAL A 13 7.96 7.30 -21.02
N SER A 14 7.49 8.36 -21.68
CA SER A 14 7.84 9.73 -21.32
C SER A 14 7.55 10.00 -19.85
N PHE A 15 8.50 10.64 -19.18
CA PHE A 15 8.31 11.10 -17.81
C PHE A 15 7.34 12.28 -17.78
N ASP A 16 6.32 12.17 -16.95
CA ASP A 16 5.31 13.21 -16.74
C ASP A 16 5.40 13.72 -15.30
N PRO A 17 6.00 14.89 -15.05
CA PRO A 17 6.12 15.47 -13.70
C PRO A 17 4.77 15.71 -13.02
N GLU A 18 3.71 15.98 -13.79
CA GLU A 18 2.38 16.22 -13.23
C GLU A 18 1.80 15.00 -12.50
N ARG A 19 2.14 13.80 -12.96
CA ARG A 19 1.75 12.58 -12.25
C ARG A 19 2.45 12.47 -10.91
N LEU A 20 3.72 12.87 -10.83
CA LEU A 20 4.47 12.89 -9.60
C LEU A 20 3.91 13.94 -8.63
N ASN A 21 3.62 15.14 -9.15
CA ASN A 21 3.01 16.23 -8.39
C ASN A 21 1.65 15.84 -7.81
N LYS A 22 0.78 15.20 -8.60
CA LYS A 22 -0.52 14.70 -8.13
C LYS A 22 -0.37 13.68 -7.00
N TRP A 23 0.62 12.82 -7.10
CA TRP A 23 0.91 11.82 -6.08
C TRP A 23 1.40 12.47 -4.79
N ALA A 24 2.32 13.42 -4.88
CA ALA A 24 2.84 14.17 -3.74
C ALA A 24 1.75 15.02 -3.06
N SER A 25 0.97 15.76 -3.84
CA SER A 25 -0.15 16.57 -3.36
C SER A 25 -1.23 15.73 -2.67
N TRP A 26 -1.55 14.53 -3.21
CA TRP A 26 -2.46 13.60 -2.56
C TRP A 26 -1.92 13.13 -1.20
N ALA A 27 -0.63 12.89 -1.10
CA ALA A 27 0.00 12.42 0.14
C ALA A 27 0.16 13.53 1.18
N ASP A 28 0.19 14.78 0.78
CA ASP A 28 0.24 15.91 1.70
C ASP A 28 -1.14 16.17 2.32
N LYS A 29 -1.19 16.20 3.67
CA LYS A 29 -2.38 16.53 4.47
C LYS A 29 -2.11 17.63 5.49
N ARG A 30 -0.88 18.09 5.59
CA ARG A 30 -0.47 19.08 6.59
C ARG A 30 0.05 20.39 5.99
N GLY A 31 -0.07 20.56 4.67
CA GLY A 31 0.34 21.76 3.97
C GLY A 31 1.85 21.94 3.91
N ILE A 32 2.61 20.84 3.85
CA ILE A 32 4.05 20.92 3.56
C ILE A 32 4.27 21.30 2.10
N ILE A 33 5.45 21.77 1.78
CA ILE A 33 5.80 22.13 0.40
C ILE A 33 6.11 20.84 -0.39
N TRP A 34 5.06 20.12 -0.76
CA TRP A 34 5.18 18.84 -1.48
C TRP A 34 5.97 18.95 -2.79
N SER A 35 6.00 20.13 -3.42
CA SER A 35 6.79 20.38 -4.64
C SER A 35 8.30 20.29 -4.37
N GLU A 36 8.78 20.65 -3.18
CA GLU A 36 10.17 20.42 -2.79
C GLU A 36 10.49 18.94 -2.73
N VAL A 37 9.57 18.12 -2.22
CA VAL A 37 9.74 16.66 -2.15
C VAL A 37 9.88 16.09 -3.55
N THR A 38 9.05 16.51 -4.51
CA THR A 38 9.13 16.03 -5.89
C THR A 38 10.42 16.47 -6.58
N MET A 39 10.82 17.74 -6.41
CA MET A 39 12.06 18.26 -6.99
C MET A 39 13.31 17.54 -6.42
N GLU A 40 13.34 17.32 -5.11
CA GLU A 40 14.46 16.65 -4.47
C GLU A 40 14.53 15.17 -4.85
N ALA A 41 13.38 14.49 -4.94
CA ALA A 41 13.31 13.11 -5.41
C ALA A 41 13.82 12.96 -6.85
N MET A 42 13.48 13.91 -7.75
CA MET A 42 13.99 13.90 -9.12
C MET A 42 15.50 14.06 -9.22
N LYS A 43 16.15 14.70 -8.23
CA LYS A 43 17.62 14.80 -8.18
C LYS A 43 18.28 13.47 -7.74
N ARG A 44 17.55 12.62 -7.02
CA ARG A 44 18.05 11.35 -6.46
C ARG A 44 17.95 10.17 -7.43
N VAL A 45 17.30 10.34 -8.56
CA VAL A 45 17.10 9.28 -9.55
C VAL A 45 17.77 9.62 -10.88
N TYR A 46 17.90 8.63 -11.74
CA TYR A 46 18.58 8.74 -13.05
C TYR A 46 17.60 8.58 -14.20
N GLU A 47 18.06 8.92 -15.42
CA GLU A 47 17.31 8.74 -16.67
C GLU A 47 16.92 7.26 -16.86
N GLY A 48 15.63 7.00 -17.10
CA GLY A 48 15.13 5.63 -17.26
C GLY A 48 14.91 4.86 -15.96
N CYS A 49 14.98 5.52 -14.80
CA CYS A 49 14.63 4.90 -13.51
C CYS A 49 13.22 4.32 -13.55
N THR A 50 12.94 3.38 -12.68
CA THR A 50 11.59 2.79 -12.56
C THR A 50 10.65 3.72 -11.78
N THR A 51 9.34 3.58 -12.02
CA THR A 51 8.31 4.24 -11.18
C THR A 51 8.46 3.88 -9.70
N LYS A 52 8.94 2.68 -9.38
CA LYS A 52 9.18 2.23 -8.01
C LYS A 52 10.34 3.00 -7.38
N GLU A 53 11.45 3.17 -8.09
CA GLU A 53 12.60 3.94 -7.62
C GLU A 53 12.25 5.41 -7.42
N MET A 54 11.48 6.01 -8.33
CA MET A 54 11.00 7.37 -8.18
C MET A 54 10.11 7.54 -6.93
N HIS A 55 9.16 6.64 -6.71
CA HIS A 55 8.33 6.67 -5.50
C HIS A 55 9.13 6.45 -4.23
N GLN A 56 10.12 5.56 -4.26
CA GLN A 56 11.00 5.34 -3.12
C GLN A 56 11.84 6.59 -2.82
N ALA A 57 12.37 7.26 -3.85
CA ALA A 57 13.10 8.51 -3.67
C ALA A 57 12.25 9.60 -2.99
N MET A 58 10.95 9.70 -3.30
CA MET A 58 10.06 10.64 -2.61
C MET A 58 9.90 10.27 -1.13
N ILE A 59 9.75 8.98 -0.82
CA ILE A 59 9.66 8.50 0.57
C ILE A 59 10.96 8.82 1.31
N ASP A 60 12.11 8.55 0.71
CA ASP A 60 13.42 8.79 1.31
C ASP A 60 13.65 10.28 1.60
N VAL A 61 13.25 11.17 0.69
CA VAL A 61 13.26 12.63 0.93
C VAL A 61 12.43 12.99 2.17
N CYS A 62 11.22 12.45 2.28
CA CYS A 62 10.37 12.69 3.44
C CYS A 62 10.99 12.16 4.74
N VAL A 63 11.55 10.96 4.72
CA VAL A 63 12.18 10.33 5.89
C VAL A 63 13.39 11.15 6.37
N ASP A 64 14.20 11.68 5.46
CA ASP A 64 15.38 12.48 5.77
C ASP A 64 15.05 13.81 6.47
N LYS A 65 13.82 14.33 6.29
CA LYS A 65 13.39 15.58 6.98
C LYS A 65 13.15 15.39 8.47
N GLN A 66 12.95 14.17 8.97
CA GLN A 66 12.83 13.78 10.37
C GLN A 66 11.77 14.57 11.17
N THR A 67 10.71 15.04 10.53
CA THR A 67 9.56 15.67 11.20
C THR A 67 8.30 14.83 11.05
N GLN A 68 7.32 15.05 11.94
CA GLN A 68 6.08 14.26 11.95
C GLN A 68 5.29 14.45 10.65
N GLU A 69 5.23 15.67 10.13
CA GLU A 69 4.49 16.00 8.91
C GLU A 69 5.04 15.24 7.71
N TYR A 70 6.36 15.19 7.56
CA TYR A 70 7.02 14.43 6.49
C TYR A 70 6.93 12.92 6.74
N SER A 71 6.98 12.45 7.98
CA SER A 71 6.73 11.05 8.32
C SER A 71 5.32 10.61 7.93
N ASP A 72 4.32 11.46 8.17
CA ASP A 72 2.93 11.22 7.76
C ASP A 72 2.81 11.18 6.23
N MET A 73 3.50 12.07 5.51
CA MET A 73 3.54 12.05 4.04
C MET A 73 4.22 10.77 3.53
N ALA A 74 5.37 10.40 4.09
CA ALA A 74 6.07 9.16 3.76
C ALA A 74 5.18 7.93 3.95
N GLY A 75 4.41 7.89 5.05
CA GLY A 75 3.41 6.85 5.31
C GLY A 75 2.37 6.74 4.22
N ARG A 76 1.76 7.86 3.81
CA ARG A 76 0.76 7.87 2.74
C ARG A 76 1.34 7.48 1.37
N LEU A 77 2.54 7.94 1.04
CA LEU A 77 3.25 7.51 -0.17
C LEU A 77 3.48 5.99 -0.16
N LEU A 78 3.94 5.43 0.97
CA LEU A 78 4.14 4.00 1.13
C LEU A 78 2.82 3.23 1.07
N LEU A 79 1.75 3.73 1.68
CA LEU A 79 0.42 3.13 1.61
C LEU A 79 -0.08 3.02 0.17
N GLY A 80 0.13 4.05 -0.63
CA GLY A 80 -0.22 4.01 -2.04
C GLY A 80 0.55 2.94 -2.82
N ILE A 81 1.82 2.70 -2.49
CA ILE A 81 2.60 1.59 -3.06
C ILE A 81 2.00 0.24 -2.63
N ILE A 82 1.69 0.07 -1.33
CA ILE A 82 1.07 -1.14 -0.78
C ILE A 82 -0.22 -1.49 -1.52
N TYR A 83 -1.15 -0.54 -1.63
CA TYR A 83 -2.42 -0.76 -2.33
C TYR A 83 -2.26 -1.04 -3.82
N LYS A 84 -1.29 -0.39 -4.46
CA LYS A 84 -0.97 -0.64 -5.86
C LYS A 84 -0.36 -2.03 -6.08
N GLU A 85 0.53 -2.48 -5.20
CA GLU A 85 1.12 -3.82 -5.25
C GLU A 85 0.06 -4.90 -5.00
N ALA A 86 -0.76 -4.75 -3.95
CA ALA A 86 -1.76 -5.76 -3.57
C ALA A 86 -2.92 -5.84 -4.57
N PHE A 87 -3.50 -4.69 -4.93
CA PHE A 87 -4.79 -4.64 -5.65
C PHE A 87 -4.74 -3.89 -6.98
N GLY A 88 -3.63 -3.24 -7.31
CA GLY A 88 -3.54 -2.35 -8.47
C GLY A 88 -4.02 -0.92 -8.20
N GLY A 89 -4.36 -0.58 -6.96
CA GLY A 89 -4.76 0.75 -6.48
C GLY A 89 -5.93 0.74 -5.51
N PHE A 90 -6.21 1.89 -4.90
CA PHE A 90 -7.28 2.03 -3.89
C PHE A 90 -8.68 1.71 -4.41
N THR A 91 -8.96 1.98 -5.68
CA THR A 91 -10.29 1.74 -6.28
C THR A 91 -10.52 0.30 -6.71
N LYS A 92 -9.51 -0.55 -6.59
CA LYS A 92 -9.55 -1.96 -7.03
C LYS A 92 -9.49 -2.95 -5.87
N VAL A 93 -9.73 -2.46 -4.66
CA VAL A 93 -9.77 -3.32 -3.48
C VAL A 93 -10.97 -4.26 -3.58
N PRO A 94 -10.76 -5.59 -3.47
CA PRO A 94 -11.87 -6.54 -3.55
C PRO A 94 -12.73 -6.49 -2.27
N THR A 95 -13.92 -7.11 -2.34
CA THR A 95 -14.69 -7.41 -1.14
C THR A 95 -13.98 -8.47 -0.30
N LEU A 96 -14.30 -8.55 1.00
CA LEU A 96 -13.72 -9.57 1.88
C LEU A 96 -14.00 -10.99 1.37
N VAL A 97 -15.20 -11.26 0.89
CA VAL A 97 -15.57 -12.56 0.28
C VAL A 97 -14.63 -12.91 -0.88
N THR A 98 -14.42 -11.96 -1.78
CA THR A 98 -13.53 -12.17 -2.94
C THR A 98 -12.07 -12.31 -2.50
N PHE A 99 -11.66 -11.51 -1.52
CA PHE A 99 -10.30 -11.54 -0.99
C PHE A 99 -9.99 -12.89 -0.36
N VAL A 100 -10.85 -13.38 0.56
CA VAL A 100 -10.68 -14.68 1.23
C VAL A 100 -10.60 -15.81 0.20
N LYS A 101 -11.54 -15.88 -0.74
CA LYS A 101 -11.52 -16.90 -1.82
C LYS A 101 -10.23 -16.87 -2.65
N ASN A 102 -9.69 -15.68 -2.91
CA ASN A 102 -8.44 -15.55 -3.66
C ASN A 102 -7.23 -16.01 -2.83
N MET A 103 -7.18 -15.67 -1.53
CA MET A 103 -6.09 -16.06 -0.63
C MET A 103 -6.07 -17.58 -0.40
N GLU A 104 -7.23 -18.21 -0.21
CA GLU A 104 -7.38 -19.65 -0.09
C GLU A 104 -6.98 -20.38 -1.39
N ARG A 105 -7.47 -19.89 -2.54
CA ARG A 105 -7.12 -20.46 -3.87
C ARG A 105 -5.62 -20.37 -4.15
N ALA A 106 -4.98 -19.29 -3.71
CA ALA A 106 -3.54 -19.11 -3.85
C ALA A 106 -2.71 -19.93 -2.84
N GLY A 107 -3.36 -20.61 -1.88
CA GLY A 107 -2.69 -21.36 -0.81
C GLY A 107 -1.96 -20.46 0.20
N LEU A 108 -2.34 -19.19 0.26
CA LEU A 108 -1.77 -18.20 1.17
C LEU A 108 -2.50 -18.15 2.52
N TRP A 109 -3.77 -18.52 2.51
CA TRP A 109 -4.57 -18.73 3.71
C TRP A 109 -5.09 -20.16 3.75
N GLU A 110 -5.16 -20.73 4.95
CA GLU A 110 -5.93 -21.95 5.19
C GLU A 110 -7.41 -21.64 5.05
N LYS A 111 -8.18 -22.63 4.62
CA LYS A 111 -9.64 -22.51 4.59
C LYS A 111 -10.16 -22.33 6.02
N MET A 112 -10.92 -21.28 6.23
CA MET A 112 -11.59 -20.98 7.49
C MET A 112 -13.08 -21.29 7.38
N ASP A 113 -13.68 -21.68 8.51
CA ASP A 113 -15.10 -22.04 8.59
C ASP A 113 -15.97 -20.78 8.79
N TYR A 114 -16.10 -20.00 7.69
CA TYR A 114 -17.00 -18.83 7.61
C TYR A 114 -17.93 -18.98 6.41
N SER A 115 -19.24 -18.77 6.66
CA SER A 115 -20.21 -18.66 5.59
C SER A 115 -20.05 -17.39 4.79
N GLN A 116 -20.68 -17.33 3.62
CA GLN A 116 -20.64 -16.12 2.80
C GLN A 116 -21.32 -14.94 3.52
N GLU A 117 -22.45 -15.19 4.21
CA GLU A 117 -23.19 -14.20 4.98
C GLU A 117 -22.35 -13.62 6.13
N GLU A 118 -21.57 -14.47 6.83
CA GLU A 118 -20.66 -14.03 7.89
C GLU A 118 -19.55 -13.14 7.29
N LEU A 119 -18.97 -13.49 6.14
CA LEU A 119 -17.96 -12.66 5.49
C LEU A 119 -18.53 -11.32 5.00
N GLU A 120 -19.75 -11.30 4.49
CA GLU A 120 -20.45 -10.06 4.09
C GLU A 120 -20.73 -9.17 5.32
N TYR A 121 -21.11 -9.77 6.44
CA TYR A 121 -21.27 -9.05 7.72
C TYR A 121 -19.94 -8.46 8.19
N LEU A 122 -18.87 -9.24 8.21
CA LEU A 122 -17.53 -8.80 8.60
C LEU A 122 -16.97 -7.71 7.68
N GLN A 123 -17.31 -7.72 6.40
CA GLN A 123 -16.96 -6.65 5.46
C GLN A 123 -17.37 -5.27 5.97
N GLY A 124 -18.48 -5.15 6.68
CA GLY A 124 -18.96 -3.90 7.26
C GLY A 124 -18.01 -3.25 8.28
N TYR A 125 -17.12 -4.02 8.86
CA TYR A 125 -16.12 -3.54 9.84
C TYR A 125 -14.80 -3.12 9.19
N ILE A 126 -14.59 -3.42 7.90
CA ILE A 126 -13.38 -3.06 7.18
C ILE A 126 -13.51 -1.63 6.65
N VAL A 127 -12.63 -0.75 7.09
CA VAL A 127 -12.61 0.66 6.68
C VAL A 127 -11.22 1.00 6.15
N HIS A 128 -10.99 0.72 4.87
CA HIS A 128 -9.69 0.91 4.22
C HIS A 128 -9.13 2.33 4.31
N SER A 129 -10.00 3.35 4.41
CA SER A 129 -9.57 4.73 4.60
C SER A 129 -8.86 4.98 5.93
N LYS A 130 -9.05 4.12 6.94
CA LYS A 130 -8.31 4.19 8.21
C LYS A 130 -6.82 3.89 8.05
N ASP A 131 -6.43 3.12 7.03
CA ASP A 131 -5.03 2.84 6.75
C ASP A 131 -4.20 4.11 6.48
N ILE A 132 -4.85 5.20 6.03
CA ILE A 132 -4.22 6.52 5.81
C ILE A 132 -3.68 7.14 7.11
N SER A 133 -4.22 6.74 8.27
CA SER A 133 -3.78 7.24 9.58
C SER A 133 -2.50 6.58 10.09
N TYR A 134 -2.07 5.47 9.51
CA TYR A 134 -0.83 4.82 9.91
C TYR A 134 0.38 5.62 9.45
N GLY A 135 1.30 5.89 10.39
CA GLY A 135 2.58 6.53 10.10
C GLY A 135 3.52 5.60 9.33
N TYR A 136 4.59 6.20 8.79
CA TYR A 136 5.57 5.48 7.95
C TYR A 136 6.14 4.23 8.64
N ALA A 137 6.54 4.32 9.91
CA ALA A 137 7.17 3.21 10.63
C ALA A 137 6.24 1.99 10.73
N VAL A 138 4.94 2.20 10.99
CA VAL A 138 3.94 1.13 11.07
C VAL A 138 3.75 0.46 9.72
N LEU A 139 3.58 1.24 8.66
CA LEU A 139 3.39 0.71 7.31
C LEU A 139 4.66 0.03 6.77
N LYS A 140 5.84 0.54 7.14
CA LYS A 140 7.12 -0.10 6.83
C LYS A 140 7.24 -1.47 7.48
N GLN A 141 6.88 -1.57 8.78
CA GLN A 141 6.85 -2.87 9.48
C GLN A 141 5.82 -3.82 8.88
N PHE A 142 4.60 -3.33 8.60
CA PHE A 142 3.59 -4.13 7.92
C PHE A 142 4.16 -4.69 6.61
N ARG A 143 4.70 -3.82 5.76
CA ARG A 143 5.21 -4.22 4.45
C ARG A 143 6.39 -5.18 4.55
N ASP A 144 7.33 -4.96 5.46
CA ASP A 144 8.60 -5.70 5.50
C ASP A 144 8.53 -6.97 6.33
N LYS A 145 7.60 -7.05 7.31
CA LYS A 145 7.59 -8.16 8.27
C LYS A 145 6.29 -8.96 8.32
N TYR A 146 5.13 -8.30 8.25
CA TYR A 146 3.85 -8.94 8.56
C TYR A 146 3.00 -9.25 7.34
N GLY A 147 2.96 -8.34 6.36
CA GLY A 147 2.13 -8.50 5.17
C GLY A 147 2.53 -9.72 4.34
N ILE A 148 1.56 -10.51 3.94
CA ILE A 148 1.76 -11.69 3.08
C ILE A 148 2.24 -11.22 1.71
N ARG A 149 3.36 -11.80 1.28
CA ARG A 149 4.01 -11.45 0.03
C ARG A 149 4.47 -12.66 -0.77
N ASP A 150 4.59 -12.49 -2.05
CA ASP A 150 5.29 -13.43 -2.90
C ASP A 150 6.79 -13.41 -2.60
N ILE A 151 7.35 -14.57 -2.30
CA ILE A 151 8.77 -14.70 -1.89
C ILE A 151 9.73 -14.30 -3.02
N LYS A 152 9.35 -14.56 -4.28
CA LYS A 152 10.21 -14.30 -5.44
C LYS A 152 10.19 -12.84 -5.87
N THR A 153 8.99 -12.22 -5.86
CA THR A 153 8.79 -10.87 -6.39
C THR A 153 8.73 -9.80 -5.31
N GLY A 154 8.51 -10.19 -4.03
CA GLY A 154 8.26 -9.29 -2.91
C GLY A 154 6.90 -8.56 -3.00
N ARG A 155 6.05 -8.92 -3.95
CA ARG A 155 4.72 -8.33 -4.12
C ARG A 155 3.82 -8.66 -2.94
N LEU A 156 3.18 -7.66 -2.36
CA LEU A 156 2.15 -7.83 -1.34
C LEU A 156 0.84 -8.33 -1.95
N PHE A 157 0.10 -9.12 -1.15
CA PHE A 157 -1.24 -9.60 -1.50
C PHE A 157 -2.36 -8.99 -0.68
N GLU A 158 -2.05 -8.27 0.39
CA GLU A 158 -3.04 -7.74 1.32
C GLU A 158 -2.76 -6.30 1.75
N SER A 159 -3.78 -5.65 2.34
CA SER A 159 -3.67 -4.36 3.03
C SER A 159 -3.64 -4.59 4.55
N PRO A 160 -3.27 -3.56 5.36
CA PRO A 160 -3.34 -3.65 6.81
C PRO A 160 -4.73 -4.06 7.33
N GLN A 161 -5.81 -3.51 6.76
CA GLN A 161 -7.18 -3.86 7.15
C GLN A 161 -7.50 -5.34 6.92
N PHE A 162 -7.10 -5.89 5.78
CA PHE A 162 -7.31 -7.32 5.52
C PHE A 162 -6.44 -8.21 6.40
N MET A 163 -5.20 -7.82 6.68
CA MET A 163 -4.35 -8.54 7.62
C MET A 163 -5.00 -8.61 9.01
N PHE A 164 -5.45 -7.47 9.54
CA PHE A 164 -6.09 -7.45 10.87
C PHE A 164 -7.39 -8.25 10.88
N MET A 165 -8.21 -8.14 9.83
CA MET A 165 -9.43 -8.94 9.72
C MET A 165 -9.11 -10.43 9.66
N GLY A 166 -8.14 -10.86 8.88
CA GLY A 166 -7.73 -12.27 8.79
C GLY A 166 -7.21 -12.82 10.12
N MET A 167 -6.43 -12.02 10.86
CA MET A 167 -5.97 -12.39 12.20
C MET A 167 -7.15 -12.56 13.18
N ALA A 168 -8.10 -11.62 13.16
CA ALA A 168 -9.30 -11.70 14.00
C ALA A 168 -10.16 -12.92 13.62
N MET A 169 -10.41 -13.14 12.33
CA MET A 169 -11.14 -14.30 11.84
C MET A 169 -10.50 -15.61 12.30
N LYS A 170 -9.17 -15.73 12.18
CA LYS A 170 -8.47 -16.95 12.62
C LYS A 170 -8.51 -17.15 14.13
N ALA A 171 -8.37 -16.09 14.90
CA ALA A 171 -8.43 -16.15 16.37
C ALA A 171 -9.81 -16.58 16.90
N PHE A 172 -10.88 -16.18 16.23
CA PHE A 172 -12.26 -16.43 16.68
C PHE A 172 -13.00 -17.50 15.87
N GLU A 173 -12.34 -18.20 14.96
CA GLU A 173 -12.93 -19.19 14.06
C GLU A 173 -13.78 -20.25 14.80
N LYS A 174 -13.34 -20.68 15.99
CA LYS A 174 -14.00 -21.71 16.78
C LYS A 174 -14.98 -21.18 17.82
N GLN A 175 -15.32 -19.90 17.78
CA GLN A 175 -16.22 -19.27 18.75
C GLN A 175 -17.50 -18.73 18.08
N PRO A 176 -18.46 -19.61 17.72
CA PRO A 176 -19.60 -19.25 16.88
C PRO A 176 -20.53 -18.16 17.48
N LYS A 177 -20.55 -18.01 18.80
CA LYS A 177 -21.39 -17.01 19.48
C LYS A 177 -20.82 -15.58 19.47
N HIS A 178 -19.58 -15.42 19.00
CA HIS A 178 -18.85 -14.15 19.01
C HIS A 178 -18.27 -13.80 17.63
N ARG A 179 -18.74 -14.48 16.60
CA ARG A 179 -18.40 -14.19 15.19
C ARG A 179 -19.03 -12.93 14.68
#